data_e3921a13a68c8b51479a9985de48ff3f
#
_entry.id   e3921a13a68c8b51479a9985de48ff3f
#
_cell.length_a   1.000
_cell.length_b   1.000
_cell.length_c   1.000
_cell.angle_alpha   90.00
_cell.angle_beta   90.00
_cell.angle_gamma   90.00
#
_symmetry.space_group_name_H-M   'P 1'
#
loop_
_entity.id
_entity.type
_entity.pdbx_description
1 polymer ?
#
loop_
_entity_poly.entity_id
_entity_poly.type
_entity_poly.pdbx_seq_one_letter_code
_entity_poly.pdbx_strand_id
1 'polypeptide(L)'
;MTGWQPADPGQESLRQAYLGFLAARPDACARSCAAGHLTASAVVLDHTGQRVLLTLHPRVGRWLQLGGHCEPADATLRDAALREATEESGITGLRIADEPMHLAVHPITCSLGVPTRHFDVRYLVHAPAGAVEVRSDESDDLRWWPVHELPEDTEEIAALLALAGI
;
A
#
# COMPACT_ATOMS: atom_id res chain seq x y z
N MET A 1 2.50 -14.09 3.16
CA MET A 1 1.71 -14.02 4.42
C MET A 1 2.00 -15.20 5.37
N THR A 2 1.98 -16.45 4.93
CA THR A 2 2.18 -17.60 5.83
C THR A 2 3.59 -17.70 6.43
N GLY A 3 4.63 -17.24 5.73
CA GLY A 3 6.02 -17.23 6.23
C GLY A 3 6.44 -15.92 6.91
N TRP A 4 5.68 -14.85 6.76
CA TRP A 4 5.99 -13.56 7.34
C TRP A 4 5.79 -13.57 8.87
N GLN A 5 6.76 -13.05 9.60
CA GLN A 5 6.73 -12.95 11.05
C GLN A 5 6.83 -11.46 11.44
N PRO A 6 5.69 -10.82 11.77
CA PRO A 6 5.69 -9.43 12.19
C PRO A 6 6.41 -9.23 13.52
N ALA A 7 7.03 -8.07 13.69
CA ALA A 7 7.82 -7.74 14.88
C ALA A 7 6.98 -7.48 16.14
N ASP A 8 5.71 -7.10 15.96
CA ASP A 8 4.84 -6.78 17.10
C ASP A 8 3.62 -7.72 17.21
N PRO A 9 3.13 -7.98 18.43
CA PRO A 9 1.99 -8.89 18.66
C PRO A 9 0.67 -8.41 18.03
N GLY A 10 0.48 -7.10 17.83
CA GLY A 10 -0.71 -6.55 17.19
C GLY A 10 -0.76 -6.92 15.71
N GLN A 11 0.37 -6.81 15.02
CA GLN A 11 0.49 -7.22 13.63
C GLN A 11 0.38 -8.75 13.47
N GLU A 12 0.88 -9.54 14.43
CA GLU A 12 0.67 -11.00 14.42
C GLU A 12 -0.82 -11.34 14.61
N SER A 13 -1.50 -10.68 15.53
CA SER A 13 -2.96 -10.86 15.71
C SER A 13 -3.72 -10.53 14.43
N LEU A 14 -3.36 -9.41 13.77
CA LEU A 14 -3.97 -9.00 12.52
C LEU A 14 -3.66 -9.99 11.38
N ARG A 15 -2.42 -10.51 11.31
CA ARG A 15 -2.05 -11.57 10.35
C ARG A 15 -2.93 -12.80 10.50
N GLN A 16 -3.22 -13.24 11.74
CA GLN A 16 -4.12 -14.37 11.99
C GLN A 16 -5.56 -14.06 11.52
N ALA A 17 -6.04 -12.83 11.70
CA ALA A 17 -7.34 -12.41 11.19
C ALA A 17 -7.40 -12.45 9.65
N TYR A 18 -6.33 -12.00 8.97
CA TYR A 18 -6.22 -12.10 7.51
C TYR A 18 -6.23 -13.56 7.03
N LEU A 19 -5.47 -14.43 7.67
CA LEU A 19 -5.45 -15.86 7.32
C LEU A 19 -6.82 -16.51 7.51
N GLY A 20 -7.52 -16.17 8.61
CA GLY A 20 -8.90 -16.61 8.83
C GLY A 20 -9.87 -16.08 7.78
N PHE A 21 -9.76 -14.80 7.40
CA PHE A 21 -10.57 -14.20 6.36
C PHE A 21 -10.34 -14.88 5.01
N LEU A 22 -9.07 -15.07 4.61
CA LEU A 22 -8.70 -15.75 3.37
C LEU A 22 -9.21 -17.20 3.32
N ALA A 23 -9.16 -17.91 4.44
CA ALA A 23 -9.70 -19.28 4.53
C ALA A 23 -11.23 -19.31 4.39
N ALA A 24 -11.92 -18.30 4.87
CA ALA A 24 -13.38 -18.20 4.81
C ALA A 24 -13.91 -17.63 3.47
N ARG A 25 -13.09 -16.89 2.71
CA ARG A 25 -13.50 -16.14 1.52
C ARG A 25 -12.59 -16.43 0.33
N PRO A 26 -12.93 -17.40 -0.52
CA PRO A 26 -12.19 -17.68 -1.76
C PRO A 26 -12.12 -16.48 -2.72
N ASP A 27 -13.09 -15.57 -2.61
CA ASP A 27 -13.20 -14.33 -3.38
C ASP A 27 -12.52 -13.11 -2.71
N ALA A 28 -11.71 -13.32 -1.67
CA ALA A 28 -11.10 -12.25 -0.87
C ALA A 28 -10.25 -11.23 -1.66
N CYS A 29 -9.69 -11.60 -2.81
CA CYS A 29 -8.96 -10.70 -3.69
C CYS A 29 -9.86 -9.96 -4.69
N ALA A 30 -11.13 -10.35 -4.79
CA ALA A 30 -12.05 -9.72 -5.72
C ALA A 30 -12.69 -8.46 -5.12
N ARG A 31 -12.65 -7.34 -5.84
CA ARG A 31 -13.29 -6.07 -5.44
C ARG A 31 -14.79 -6.22 -5.12
N SER A 32 -15.44 -7.22 -5.68
CA SER A 32 -16.86 -7.54 -5.44
C SER A 32 -17.13 -8.25 -4.11
N CYS A 33 -16.11 -8.70 -3.37
CA CYS A 33 -16.27 -9.30 -2.06
C CYS A 33 -16.75 -8.24 -1.06
N ALA A 34 -18.06 -8.25 -0.77
CA ALA A 34 -18.69 -7.20 0.04
C ALA A 34 -18.26 -7.20 1.52
N ALA A 35 -17.88 -8.35 2.06
CA ALA A 35 -17.40 -8.45 3.45
C ALA A 35 -16.07 -7.70 3.67
N GLY A 36 -15.30 -7.57 2.60
CA GLY A 36 -13.98 -6.96 2.53
C GLY A 36 -13.19 -7.60 1.41
N HIS A 37 -12.13 -6.94 0.97
CA HIS A 37 -11.20 -7.52 -0.01
C HIS A 37 -9.78 -7.02 0.23
N LEU A 38 -8.82 -7.80 -0.26
CA LEU A 38 -7.42 -7.44 -0.15
C LEU A 38 -7.08 -6.29 -1.08
N THR A 39 -6.23 -5.42 -0.56
CA THR A 39 -5.51 -4.40 -1.32
C THR A 39 -4.02 -4.53 -1.06
N ALA A 40 -3.21 -3.96 -1.92
CA ALA A 40 -1.77 -3.99 -1.80
C ALA A 40 -1.20 -2.58 -2.00
N SER A 41 -0.39 -2.11 -1.06
CA SER A 41 0.17 -0.77 -1.05
C SER A 41 1.69 -0.76 -0.96
N ALA A 42 2.28 0.33 -1.41
CA ALA A 42 3.71 0.54 -1.49
C ALA A 42 4.12 1.86 -0.82
N VAL A 43 4.94 1.78 0.20
CA VAL A 43 5.68 2.94 0.72
C VAL A 43 6.93 3.09 -0.15
N VAL A 44 6.90 4.04 -1.08
CA VAL A 44 7.96 4.23 -2.07
C VAL A 44 8.95 5.27 -1.57
N LEU A 45 10.18 4.84 -1.32
CA LEU A 45 11.31 5.70 -0.96
C LEU A 45 12.17 6.01 -2.19
N ASP A 46 12.80 7.17 -2.20
CA ASP A 46 13.84 7.45 -3.16
C ASP A 46 15.09 6.59 -2.91
N HIS A 47 16.04 6.61 -3.82
CA HIS A 47 17.26 5.79 -3.71
C HIS A 47 18.14 6.11 -2.49
N THR A 48 17.91 7.26 -1.84
CA THR A 48 18.64 7.68 -0.63
C THR A 48 17.89 7.37 0.66
N GLY A 49 16.61 7.03 0.59
CA GLY A 49 15.72 6.88 1.73
C GLY A 49 15.36 8.22 2.41
N GLN A 50 15.66 9.35 1.78
CA GLN A 50 15.42 10.68 2.35
C GLN A 50 14.06 11.27 1.96
N ARG A 51 13.40 10.69 0.96
CA ARG A 51 12.09 11.15 0.50
C ARG A 51 11.16 9.97 0.29
N VAL A 52 9.88 10.18 0.58
CA VAL A 52 8.78 9.25 0.31
C VAL A 52 7.88 9.84 -0.77
N LEU A 53 7.43 9.01 -1.70
CA LEU A 53 6.47 9.39 -2.73
C LEU A 53 5.05 9.18 -2.21
N LEU A 54 4.26 10.26 -2.22
CA LEU A 54 2.86 10.20 -1.81
C LEU A 54 1.95 10.70 -2.92
N THR A 55 0.77 10.13 -2.99
CA THR A 55 -0.32 10.53 -3.88
C THR A 55 -1.40 11.29 -3.11
N LEU A 56 -1.93 12.37 -3.69
CA LEU A 56 -3.13 13.03 -3.19
C LEU A 56 -4.36 12.31 -3.76
N HIS A 57 -4.98 11.49 -2.93
CA HIS A 57 -6.07 10.62 -3.37
C HIS A 57 -7.38 11.41 -3.55
N PRO A 58 -7.98 11.44 -4.77
CA PRO A 58 -9.09 12.35 -5.09
C PRO A 58 -10.37 12.13 -4.28
N ARG A 59 -10.63 10.89 -3.84
CA ARG A 59 -11.83 10.56 -3.05
C ARG A 59 -11.64 10.78 -1.56
N VAL A 60 -10.40 10.63 -1.07
CA VAL A 60 -10.07 10.75 0.36
C VAL A 60 -9.65 12.17 0.69
N GLY A 61 -9.09 12.90 -0.28
CA GLY A 61 -8.60 14.27 -0.11
C GLY A 61 -7.35 14.36 0.79
N ARG A 62 -6.59 13.26 0.91
CA ARG A 62 -5.41 13.16 1.78
C ARG A 62 -4.23 12.58 1.01
N TRP A 63 -3.04 12.89 1.49
CA TRP A 63 -1.80 12.28 1.03
C TRP A 63 -1.68 10.87 1.58
N LEU A 64 -1.51 9.89 0.71
CA LEU A 64 -1.41 8.47 1.04
C LEU A 64 -0.21 7.84 0.32
N GLN A 65 0.21 6.67 0.78
CA GLN A 65 1.08 5.79 0.01
C GLN A 65 0.37 5.31 -1.26
N LEU A 66 1.14 4.89 -2.26
CA LEU A 66 0.62 4.34 -3.50
C LEU A 66 0.01 2.94 -3.27
N GLY A 67 -0.96 2.54 -4.08
CA GLY A 67 -1.54 1.22 -3.98
C GLY A 67 -3.00 1.12 -4.36
N GLY A 68 -3.47 -0.10 -4.52
CA GLY A 68 -4.84 -0.35 -4.97
C GLY A 68 -5.27 -1.81 -4.87
N HIS A 69 -6.16 -2.20 -5.78
CA HIS A 69 -6.81 -3.50 -5.75
C HIS A 69 -5.98 -4.57 -6.47
N CYS A 70 -6.13 -5.82 -6.01
CA CYS A 70 -5.58 -6.95 -6.76
C CYS A 70 -6.29 -7.11 -8.09
N GLU A 71 -5.54 -7.49 -9.11
CA GLU A 71 -6.03 -7.85 -10.42
C GLU A 71 -5.82 -9.34 -10.71
N PRO A 72 -6.59 -9.95 -11.63
CA PRO A 72 -6.44 -11.36 -11.97
C PRO A 72 -5.06 -11.74 -12.52
N ALA A 73 -4.30 -10.78 -13.04
CA ALA A 73 -2.95 -10.97 -13.54
C ALA A 73 -1.88 -10.99 -12.44
N ASP A 74 -2.19 -10.49 -11.25
CA ASP A 74 -1.26 -10.44 -10.13
C ASP A 74 -1.09 -11.84 -9.55
N ALA A 75 0.10 -12.40 -9.63
CA ALA A 75 0.38 -13.71 -9.05
C ALA A 75 0.43 -13.67 -7.51
N THR A 76 0.82 -12.52 -6.95
CA THR A 76 0.94 -12.30 -5.50
C THR A 76 0.52 -10.87 -5.12
N LEU A 77 0.26 -10.63 -3.81
CA LEU A 77 0.02 -9.27 -3.30
C LEU A 77 1.23 -8.35 -3.48
N ARG A 78 2.44 -8.92 -3.48
CA ARG A 78 3.67 -8.21 -3.77
C ARG A 78 3.70 -7.70 -5.22
N ASP A 79 3.24 -8.53 -6.18
CA ASP A 79 3.16 -8.15 -7.58
C ASP A 79 2.10 -7.06 -7.78
N ALA A 80 0.94 -7.17 -7.10
CA ALA A 80 -0.08 -6.13 -7.09
C ALA A 80 0.46 -4.79 -6.57
N ALA A 81 1.16 -4.78 -5.43
CA ALA A 81 1.77 -3.56 -4.87
C ALA A 81 2.80 -2.93 -5.83
N LEU A 82 3.62 -3.76 -6.48
CA LEU A 82 4.62 -3.28 -7.44
C LEU A 82 3.97 -2.74 -8.73
N ARG A 83 2.93 -3.39 -9.23
CA ARG A 83 2.15 -2.92 -10.39
C ARG A 83 1.53 -1.55 -10.08
N GLU A 84 0.76 -1.45 -8.98
CA GLU A 84 0.11 -0.21 -8.56
C GLU A 84 1.12 0.93 -8.38
N ALA A 85 2.24 0.67 -7.67
CA ALA A 85 3.29 1.66 -7.50
C ALA A 85 3.89 2.13 -8.82
N THR A 86 4.03 1.23 -9.81
CA THR A 86 4.55 1.56 -11.14
C THR A 86 3.54 2.37 -11.95
N GLU A 87 2.27 1.97 -11.94
CA GLU A 87 1.18 2.62 -12.68
C GLU A 87 0.90 4.03 -12.16
N GLU A 88 0.78 4.18 -10.83
CA GLU A 88 0.50 5.47 -10.21
C GLU A 88 1.68 6.45 -10.28
N SER A 89 2.92 5.95 -10.23
CA SER A 89 4.11 6.81 -10.25
C SER A 89 4.75 7.00 -11.62
N GLY A 90 4.47 6.14 -12.58
CA GLY A 90 5.19 6.11 -13.86
C GLY A 90 6.66 5.70 -13.74
N ILE A 91 7.14 5.34 -12.54
CA ILE A 91 8.54 5.00 -12.29
C ILE A 91 8.79 3.53 -12.64
N THR A 92 9.72 3.27 -13.54
CA THR A 92 10.19 1.93 -13.85
C THR A 92 11.40 1.53 -13.01
N GLY A 93 11.61 0.23 -12.81
CA GLY A 93 12.78 -0.25 -12.06
C GLY A 93 12.65 -0.12 -10.54
N LEU A 94 11.43 0.04 -10.02
CA LEU A 94 11.13 -0.03 -8.60
C LEU A 94 11.56 -1.39 -8.02
N ARG A 95 12.12 -1.38 -6.82
CA ARG A 95 12.53 -2.59 -6.09
C ARG A 95 11.70 -2.73 -4.83
N ILE A 96 10.87 -3.75 -4.79
CA ILE A 96 9.98 -4.07 -3.68
C ILE A 96 10.62 -5.10 -2.74
N ALA A 97 10.42 -4.92 -1.44
CA ALA A 97 10.83 -5.89 -0.43
C ALA A 97 10.13 -7.25 -0.63
N ASP A 98 10.78 -8.34 -0.22
CA ASP A 98 10.23 -9.68 -0.38
C ASP A 98 9.06 -9.95 0.56
N GLU A 99 9.06 -9.34 1.74
CA GLU A 99 8.02 -9.52 2.75
C GLU A 99 7.23 -8.23 3.00
N PRO A 100 5.97 -8.35 3.44
CA PRO A 100 5.19 -7.21 3.88
C PRO A 100 5.87 -6.49 5.05
N MET A 101 5.72 -5.18 5.11
CA MET A 101 6.15 -4.40 6.27
C MET A 101 5.04 -4.19 7.30
N HIS A 102 3.78 -4.17 6.86
CA HIS A 102 2.65 -3.84 7.73
C HIS A 102 1.31 -4.33 7.14
N LEU A 103 0.35 -4.62 8.00
CA LEU A 103 -1.05 -4.91 7.66
C LEU A 103 -1.95 -3.84 8.27
N ALA A 104 -3.00 -3.44 7.53
CA ALA A 104 -4.00 -2.51 8.02
C ALA A 104 -5.40 -2.87 7.50
N VAL A 105 -6.43 -2.56 8.28
CA VAL A 105 -7.83 -2.73 7.84
C VAL A 105 -8.53 -1.37 7.90
N HIS A 106 -9.05 -0.94 6.76
CA HIS A 106 -9.73 0.35 6.65
C HIS A 106 -11.21 0.14 6.29
N PRO A 107 -12.16 0.70 7.05
CA PRO A 107 -13.54 0.81 6.59
C PRO A 107 -13.59 1.83 5.44
N ILE A 108 -14.24 1.47 4.36
CA ILE A 108 -14.36 2.32 3.17
C ILE A 108 -15.68 2.09 2.45
N THR A 109 -16.15 3.11 1.74
CA THR A 109 -17.12 2.92 0.66
C THR A 109 -16.35 2.80 -0.66
N CYS A 110 -16.19 1.58 -1.14
CA CYS A 110 -15.42 1.29 -2.34
C CYS A 110 -16.07 1.89 -3.60
N SER A 111 -15.34 1.87 -4.72
CA SER A 111 -15.79 2.39 -6.02
C SER A 111 -17.12 1.82 -6.53
N LEU A 112 -17.54 0.67 -6.01
CA LEU A 112 -18.86 0.07 -6.28
C LEU A 112 -20.00 0.66 -5.44
N GLY A 113 -19.74 1.66 -4.59
CA GLY A 113 -20.74 2.32 -3.75
C GLY A 113 -21.19 1.51 -2.53
N VAL A 114 -20.56 0.37 -2.24
CA VAL A 114 -20.91 -0.51 -1.12
C VAL A 114 -19.93 -0.30 0.02
N PRO A 115 -20.41 -0.04 1.26
CA PRO A 115 -19.56 -0.02 2.45
C PRO A 115 -18.87 -1.38 2.63
N THR A 116 -17.58 -1.37 2.77
CA THR A 116 -16.76 -2.58 2.85
C THR A 116 -15.50 -2.32 3.69
N ARG A 117 -14.52 -3.19 3.62
CA ARG A 117 -13.20 -3.03 4.25
C ARG A 117 -12.11 -3.39 3.28
N HIS A 118 -11.10 -2.55 3.21
CA HIS A 118 -9.83 -2.92 2.60
C HIS A 118 -8.96 -3.63 3.63
N PHE A 119 -8.51 -4.82 3.29
CA PHE A 119 -7.49 -5.56 4.00
C PHE A 119 -6.17 -5.28 3.29
N ASP A 120 -5.50 -4.22 3.72
CA ASP A 120 -4.33 -3.68 3.04
C ASP A 120 -3.03 -4.36 3.48
N VAL A 121 -2.24 -4.81 2.51
CA VAL A 121 -0.92 -5.41 2.74
C VAL A 121 0.13 -4.46 2.17
N ARG A 122 0.97 -3.91 3.04
CA ARG A 122 1.91 -2.84 2.71
C ARG A 122 3.33 -3.34 2.55
N TYR A 123 3.99 -2.85 1.53
CA TYR A 123 5.37 -3.20 1.22
C TYR A 123 6.26 -1.95 1.17
N LEU A 124 7.52 -2.14 1.52
CA LEU A 124 8.55 -1.14 1.29
C LEU A 124 9.08 -1.27 -0.14
N VAL A 125 9.21 -0.13 -0.81
CA VAL A 125 9.67 -0.05 -2.20
C VAL A 125 10.74 1.03 -2.31
N HIS A 126 11.79 0.77 -3.08
CA HIS A 126 12.84 1.75 -3.39
C HIS A 126 12.84 2.09 -4.87
N ALA A 127 12.82 3.37 -5.17
CA ALA A 127 13.00 3.88 -6.52
C ALA A 127 14.49 3.89 -6.91
N PRO A 128 14.82 3.71 -8.20
CA PRO A 128 16.20 3.84 -8.67
C PRO A 128 16.71 5.29 -8.58
N ALA A 129 18.02 5.47 -8.60
CA ALA A 129 18.62 6.80 -8.66
C ALA A 129 18.14 7.55 -9.92
N GLY A 130 17.79 8.82 -9.76
CA GLY A 130 17.30 9.66 -10.85
C GLY A 130 15.85 9.35 -11.29
N ALA A 131 15.10 8.58 -10.51
CA ALA A 131 13.68 8.37 -10.79
C ALA A 131 12.92 9.70 -10.85
N VAL A 132 12.09 9.84 -11.87
CA VAL A 132 11.19 10.98 -12.05
C VAL A 132 9.78 10.42 -12.08
N GLU A 133 8.94 10.93 -11.20
CA GLU A 133 7.53 10.56 -11.11
C GLU A 133 6.72 11.18 -12.24
N VAL A 134 5.73 10.44 -12.72
CA VAL A 134 4.73 10.89 -13.67
C VAL A 134 3.36 10.57 -13.09
N ARG A 135 2.64 11.60 -12.69
CA ARG A 135 1.31 11.47 -12.11
C ARG A 135 0.34 10.79 -13.09
N SER A 136 -0.37 9.78 -12.63
CA SER A 136 -1.47 9.15 -13.37
C SER A 136 -2.76 9.98 -13.23
N ASP A 137 -3.79 9.64 -14.01
CA ASP A 137 -5.10 10.28 -13.92
C ASP A 137 -5.90 9.86 -12.68
N GLU A 138 -5.39 8.89 -11.90
CA GLU A 138 -6.02 8.41 -10.68
C GLU A 138 -5.72 9.25 -9.45
N SER A 139 -4.84 10.26 -9.57
CA SER A 139 -4.36 11.11 -8.49
C SER A 139 -4.58 12.58 -8.79
N ASP A 140 -4.97 13.37 -7.79
CA ASP A 140 -5.02 14.84 -7.91
C ASP A 140 -3.62 15.46 -7.94
N ASP A 141 -2.68 14.88 -7.19
CA ASP A 141 -1.27 15.28 -7.15
C ASP A 141 -0.38 14.09 -6.76
N LEU A 142 0.91 14.15 -7.10
CA LEU A 142 1.92 13.14 -6.80
C LEU A 142 3.24 13.85 -6.50
N ARG A 143 3.82 13.64 -5.30
CA ARG A 143 5.04 14.35 -4.89
C ARG A 143 5.96 13.52 -4.03
N TRP A 144 7.26 13.81 -4.17
CA TRP A 144 8.28 13.41 -3.21
C TRP A 144 8.30 14.36 -2.01
N TRP A 145 8.07 13.81 -0.83
CA TRP A 145 8.14 14.54 0.44
C TRP A 145 9.39 14.13 1.21
N PRO A 146 10.15 15.08 1.81
CA PRO A 146 11.19 14.73 2.76
C PRO A 146 10.59 13.93 3.91
N VAL A 147 11.24 12.83 4.32
CA VAL A 147 10.71 11.93 5.35
C VAL A 147 10.53 12.62 6.72
N HIS A 148 11.24 13.73 6.96
CA HIS A 148 11.16 14.55 8.17
C HIS A 148 10.26 15.79 8.04
N GLU A 149 9.61 15.99 6.88
CA GLU A 149 8.74 17.14 6.59
C GLU A 149 7.52 16.66 5.78
N LEU A 150 6.74 15.78 6.41
CA LEU A 150 5.55 15.22 5.78
C LEU A 150 4.38 16.23 5.79
N PRO A 151 3.44 16.13 4.84
CA PRO A 151 2.22 16.95 4.86
C PRO A 151 1.34 16.64 6.08
N GLU A 152 0.40 17.53 6.36
CA GLU A 152 -0.59 17.33 7.43
C GLU A 152 -1.41 16.04 7.22
N ASP A 153 -1.95 15.50 8.29
CA ASP A 153 -2.79 14.28 8.32
C ASP A 153 -2.11 13.01 7.77
N THR A 154 -0.78 12.88 7.95
CA THR A 154 0.02 11.73 7.50
C THR A 154 0.70 10.96 8.63
N GLU A 155 0.11 10.95 9.85
CA GLU A 155 0.66 10.24 11.01
C GLU A 155 0.85 8.75 10.72
N GLU A 156 -0.03 8.16 9.90
CA GLU A 156 0.10 6.76 9.49
C GLU A 156 1.34 6.55 8.61
N ILE A 157 1.65 7.48 7.71
CA ILE A 157 2.88 7.44 6.89
C ILE A 157 4.12 7.56 7.79
N ALA A 158 4.11 8.50 8.74
CA ALA A 158 5.21 8.66 9.70
C ALA A 158 5.45 7.37 10.51
N ALA A 159 4.39 6.69 10.94
CA ALA A 159 4.49 5.41 11.63
C ALA A 159 5.08 4.31 10.72
N LEU A 160 4.70 4.26 9.44
CA LEU A 160 5.26 3.32 8.47
C LEU A 160 6.74 3.58 8.20
N LEU A 161 7.16 4.84 8.10
CA LEU A 161 8.58 5.20 7.94
C LEU A 161 9.40 4.79 9.17
N ALA A 162 8.87 5.02 10.38
CA ALA A 162 9.51 4.56 11.60
C ALA A 162 9.68 3.03 11.66
N LEU A 163 8.71 2.25 11.17
CA LEU A 163 8.84 0.78 11.03
C LEU A 163 9.93 0.39 10.03
N ALA A 164 10.17 1.21 9.01
CA ALA A 164 11.26 1.01 8.04
C ALA A 164 12.63 1.44 8.59
N GLY A 165 12.71 2.00 9.81
CA GLY A 165 13.94 2.48 10.41
C GLY A 165 14.39 3.86 9.92
N ILE A 166 13.45 4.67 9.48
CA ILE A 166 13.64 6.00 8.87
C ILE A 166 13.06 7.08 9.76
#